data_19e5fc064ec4e8abe5225868b3540d19
#
_entry.id   19e5fc064ec4e8abe5225868b3540d19
#
_cell.length_a   1.000
_cell.length_b   1.000
_cell.length_c   1.000
_cell.angle_alpha   90.00
_cell.angle_beta   90.00
_cell.angle_gamma   90.00
#
_symmetry.space_group_name_H-M   'P 1'
#
loop_
_entity.id
_entity.type
_entity.pdbx_description
1 polymer ?
#
loop_
_entity_poly.entity_id
_entity_poly.type
_entity_poly.pdbx_seq_one_letter_code
_entity_poly.pdbx_strand_id
1 'polypeptide(L)'
;NSINLYSGLMRKPIFSPNLPFILNLAAYGSVIGHEITHGFDNNGRMFGKNGSYNNWWTNKSETEFTEHTQCLVNQYNEYTFCEMFPNDKNCDIKMNVNGEHTLGENIADLGGVNLAFNSYKEYETKYVQKEDILPGYSNDKLFFIYFAQVWCEKQTINYAIQSNSFKNEHSPNKFRVNGVVSNMPEFANAFQCSNTSKMGKSLTNERCEVW
;
A
#
# COMPACT_ATOMS: atom_id res chain seq x y z
N ASN A 1 15.90 -14.49 -6.25
CA ASN A 1 15.68 -13.14 -5.72
C ASN A 1 16.11 -12.10 -6.76
N SER A 2 15.17 -11.54 -7.52
CA SER A 2 15.43 -10.50 -8.51
C SER A 2 14.21 -9.62 -8.69
N ILE A 3 14.45 -8.36 -9.06
CA ILE A 3 13.41 -7.40 -9.45
C ILE A 3 13.61 -7.05 -10.92
N ASN A 4 12.52 -7.01 -11.66
CA ASN A 4 12.52 -6.57 -13.07
C ASN A 4 11.80 -5.23 -13.18
N LEU A 5 12.54 -4.18 -13.53
CA LEU A 5 11.99 -2.85 -13.74
C LEU A 5 11.73 -2.65 -15.24
N TYR A 6 10.48 -2.67 -15.62
CA TYR A 6 10.08 -2.51 -17.03
C TYR A 6 10.00 -1.04 -17.42
N SER A 7 10.62 -0.68 -18.54
CA SER A 7 10.60 0.68 -19.09
C SER A 7 9.19 1.22 -19.35
N GLY A 8 8.23 0.34 -19.60
CA GLY A 8 6.82 0.70 -19.75
C GLY A 8 6.19 1.38 -18.53
N LEU A 9 6.74 1.15 -17.32
CA LEU A 9 6.33 1.83 -16.09
C LEU A 9 6.98 3.20 -15.92
N MET A 10 8.06 3.49 -16.64
CA MET A 10 8.80 4.76 -16.55
C MET A 10 8.11 5.87 -17.35
N ARG A 11 6.81 6.06 -17.13
CA ARG A 11 6.00 7.12 -17.76
C ARG A 11 4.94 7.64 -16.77
N LYS A 12 4.43 8.84 -17.06
CA LYS A 12 3.33 9.42 -16.27
C LYS A 12 2.11 8.48 -16.24
N PRO A 13 1.40 8.40 -15.09
CA PRO A 13 1.64 9.11 -13.83
C PRO A 13 2.69 8.46 -12.93
N ILE A 14 3.23 7.27 -13.25
CA ILE A 14 4.10 6.49 -12.37
C ILE A 14 5.47 7.14 -12.22
N PHE A 15 6.07 7.62 -13.32
CA PHE A 15 7.38 8.25 -13.32
C PHE A 15 7.51 9.35 -14.38
N SER A 16 8.23 10.41 -14.04
CA SER A 16 8.73 11.37 -15.03
C SER A 16 9.96 12.10 -14.48
N PRO A 17 11.02 12.29 -15.29
CA PRO A 17 12.19 13.07 -14.86
C PRO A 17 11.87 14.56 -14.59
N ASN A 18 10.73 15.04 -15.09
CA ASN A 18 10.27 16.41 -14.89
C ASN A 18 9.34 16.57 -13.67
N LEU A 19 9.07 15.52 -12.93
CA LEU A 19 8.33 15.60 -11.67
C LEU A 19 9.29 15.82 -10.50
N PRO A 20 8.87 16.56 -9.46
CA PRO A 20 9.57 16.58 -8.20
C PRO A 20 9.90 15.18 -7.70
N PHE A 21 11.10 15.01 -7.13
CA PHE A 21 11.58 13.69 -6.70
C PHE A 21 10.64 13.00 -5.71
N ILE A 22 10.03 13.78 -4.81
CA ILE A 22 9.03 13.27 -3.84
C ILE A 22 7.85 12.59 -4.55
N LEU A 23 7.34 13.15 -5.64
CA LEU A 23 6.22 12.57 -6.38
C LEU A 23 6.63 11.30 -7.12
N ASN A 24 7.86 11.24 -7.65
CA ASN A 24 8.40 10.01 -8.19
C ASN A 24 8.59 8.93 -7.11
N LEU A 25 8.99 9.31 -5.90
CA LEU A 25 9.05 8.37 -4.76
C LEU A 25 7.66 7.89 -4.36
N ALA A 26 6.68 8.79 -4.30
CA ALA A 26 5.30 8.43 -3.95
C ALA A 26 4.68 7.41 -4.93
N ALA A 27 5.01 7.51 -6.21
CA ALA A 27 4.50 6.62 -7.27
C ALA A 27 5.47 5.46 -7.53
N TYR A 28 6.55 5.72 -8.25
CA TYR A 28 7.48 4.67 -8.69
C TYR A 28 8.27 4.07 -7.52
N GLY A 29 8.64 4.90 -6.52
CA GLY A 29 9.30 4.44 -5.32
C GLY A 29 8.45 3.44 -4.53
N SER A 30 7.14 3.68 -4.42
CA SER A 30 6.21 2.75 -3.77
C SER A 30 6.12 1.43 -4.53
N VAL A 31 6.13 1.45 -5.88
CA VAL A 31 6.17 0.23 -6.69
C VAL A 31 7.48 -0.55 -6.47
N ILE A 32 8.62 0.13 -6.48
CA ILE A 32 9.92 -0.53 -6.20
C ILE A 32 9.93 -1.12 -4.80
N GLY A 33 9.45 -0.37 -3.81
CA GLY A 33 9.35 -0.84 -2.43
C GLY A 33 8.42 -2.04 -2.28
N HIS A 34 7.30 -2.06 -3.02
CA HIS A 34 6.37 -3.18 -3.11
C HIS A 34 7.08 -4.45 -3.61
N GLU A 35 7.79 -4.36 -4.72
CA GLU A 35 8.55 -5.50 -5.28
C GLU A 35 9.65 -5.99 -4.33
N ILE A 36 10.35 -5.08 -3.64
CA ILE A 36 11.33 -5.47 -2.62
C ILE A 36 10.66 -6.22 -1.46
N THR A 37 9.49 -5.75 -1.03
CA THR A 37 8.76 -6.32 0.10
C THR A 37 8.24 -7.72 -0.21
N HIS A 38 7.97 -8.07 -1.48
CA HIS A 38 7.63 -9.43 -1.88
C HIS A 38 8.68 -10.49 -1.50
N GLY A 39 9.93 -10.09 -1.31
CA GLY A 39 10.95 -10.98 -0.76
C GLY A 39 10.67 -11.44 0.68
N PHE A 40 9.76 -10.76 1.37
CA PHE A 40 9.44 -10.95 2.79
C PHE A 40 7.94 -11.10 3.07
N ASP A 41 7.09 -11.20 2.05
CA ASP A 41 5.67 -11.49 2.21
C ASP A 41 5.44 -12.94 2.69
N ASN A 42 4.17 -13.33 2.86
CA ASN A 42 3.82 -14.67 3.35
C ASN A 42 4.34 -15.83 2.49
N ASN A 43 4.61 -15.60 1.20
CA ASN A 43 5.17 -16.58 0.27
C ASN A 43 6.68 -16.38 0.08
N GLY A 44 7.11 -15.15 -0.24
CA GLY A 44 8.51 -14.82 -0.54
C GLY A 44 9.45 -15.10 0.62
N ARG A 45 9.01 -14.91 1.87
CA ARG A 45 9.79 -15.23 3.07
C ARG A 45 10.26 -16.68 3.16
N MET A 46 9.64 -17.60 2.42
CA MET A 46 10.02 -19.00 2.38
C MET A 46 11.24 -19.27 1.49
N PHE A 47 11.74 -18.25 0.80
CA PHE A 47 12.90 -18.38 -0.07
C PHE A 47 14.13 -17.71 0.55
N GLY A 48 15.20 -18.47 0.73
CA GLY A 48 16.47 -17.94 1.20
C GLY A 48 17.16 -17.03 0.18
N LYS A 49 18.27 -16.41 0.58
CA LYS A 49 19.03 -15.44 -0.24
C LYS A 49 19.40 -15.96 -1.64
N ASN A 50 19.53 -17.26 -1.81
CA ASN A 50 19.87 -17.89 -3.09
C ASN A 50 18.65 -18.28 -3.92
N GLY A 51 17.43 -17.89 -3.50
CA GLY A 51 16.17 -18.27 -4.15
C GLY A 51 15.76 -19.73 -3.90
N SER A 52 16.45 -20.46 -3.03
CA SER A 52 16.07 -21.82 -2.66
C SER A 52 14.92 -21.80 -1.68
N TYR A 53 13.92 -22.65 -1.90
CA TYR A 53 12.83 -22.85 -0.94
C TYR A 53 13.40 -23.43 0.35
N ASN A 54 13.42 -22.64 1.40
CA ASN A 54 13.96 -23.00 2.70
C ASN A 54 13.46 -22.04 3.78
N ASN A 55 12.80 -22.56 4.80
CA ASN A 55 12.43 -21.74 5.95
C ASN A 55 13.69 -21.40 6.76
N TRP A 56 14.17 -20.18 6.62
CA TRP A 56 15.34 -19.63 7.30
C TRP A 56 15.01 -18.79 8.53
N TRP A 57 13.71 -18.63 8.78
CA TRP A 57 13.20 -17.86 9.91
C TRP A 57 13.33 -18.66 11.21
N THR A 58 13.54 -17.95 12.33
CA THR A 58 13.39 -18.56 13.65
C THR A 58 11.91 -18.78 13.95
N ASN A 59 11.61 -19.75 14.82
CA ASN A 59 10.21 -19.99 15.24
C ASN A 59 9.57 -18.73 15.83
N LYS A 60 10.37 -17.93 16.59
CA LYS A 60 9.90 -16.66 17.15
C LYS A 60 9.50 -15.68 16.05
N SER A 61 10.38 -15.42 15.10
CA SER A 61 10.10 -14.50 13.98
C SER A 61 8.90 -14.94 13.15
N GLU A 62 8.74 -16.24 12.93
CA GLU A 62 7.62 -16.80 12.18
C GLU A 62 6.29 -16.61 12.93
N THR A 63 6.30 -16.82 14.25
CA THR A 63 5.10 -16.60 15.09
C THR A 63 4.71 -15.13 15.08
N GLU A 64 5.66 -14.23 15.36
CA GLU A 64 5.41 -12.77 15.37
C GLU A 64 4.91 -12.28 14.00
N PHE A 65 5.52 -12.73 12.90
CA PHE A 65 5.06 -12.42 11.56
C PHE A 65 3.62 -12.86 11.32
N THR A 66 3.27 -14.08 11.74
CA THR A 66 1.91 -14.63 11.56
C THR A 66 0.88 -13.83 12.36
N GLU A 67 1.20 -13.44 13.59
CA GLU A 67 0.33 -12.61 14.42
C GLU A 67 0.13 -11.22 13.81
N HIS A 68 1.19 -10.57 13.35
CA HIS A 68 1.13 -9.25 12.72
C HIS A 68 0.34 -9.28 11.40
N THR A 69 0.57 -10.29 10.57
CA THR A 69 -0.12 -10.40 9.27
C THR A 69 -1.60 -10.77 9.42
N GLN A 70 -2.01 -11.43 10.50
CA GLN A 70 -3.41 -11.68 10.79
C GLN A 70 -4.22 -10.39 10.95
N CYS A 71 -3.60 -9.33 11.44
CA CYS A 71 -4.22 -8.00 11.49
C CYS A 71 -4.62 -7.53 10.09
N LEU A 72 -3.73 -7.66 9.09
CA LEU A 72 -4.05 -7.29 7.70
C LEU A 72 -5.16 -8.17 7.13
N VAL A 73 -5.12 -9.49 7.34
CA VAL A 73 -6.19 -10.40 6.91
C VAL A 73 -7.54 -9.91 7.42
N ASN A 74 -7.63 -9.64 8.72
CA ASN A 74 -8.87 -9.19 9.35
C ASN A 74 -9.33 -7.83 8.79
N GLN A 75 -8.41 -6.86 8.64
CA GLN A 75 -8.71 -5.56 8.08
C GLN A 75 -9.28 -5.65 6.67
N TYR A 76 -8.65 -6.42 5.78
CA TYR A 76 -9.08 -6.50 4.39
C TYR A 76 -10.37 -7.31 4.22
N ASN A 77 -10.64 -8.29 5.08
CA ASN A 77 -11.92 -9.00 5.12
C ASN A 77 -13.13 -8.10 5.45
N GLU A 78 -12.90 -6.93 6.08
CA GLU A 78 -13.96 -5.97 6.37
C GLU A 78 -14.32 -5.10 5.15
N TYR A 79 -13.46 -5.00 4.13
CA TYR A 79 -13.74 -4.18 2.96
C TYR A 79 -14.75 -4.82 2.03
N THR A 80 -15.82 -4.07 1.74
CA THR A 80 -16.90 -4.54 0.88
C THR A 80 -16.79 -3.97 -0.53
N PHE A 81 -17.22 -4.76 -1.53
CA PHE A 81 -17.20 -4.29 -2.92
C PHE A 81 -18.15 -3.11 -3.16
N CYS A 82 -19.23 -2.99 -2.40
CA CYS A 82 -20.11 -1.82 -2.49
C CYS A 82 -19.41 -0.51 -2.13
N GLU A 83 -18.39 -0.53 -1.30
CA GLU A 83 -17.61 0.68 -0.99
C GLU A 83 -16.93 1.28 -2.21
N MET A 84 -16.67 0.50 -3.26
CA MET A 84 -16.10 1.01 -4.52
C MET A 84 -17.10 1.83 -5.33
N PHE A 85 -18.41 1.70 -5.05
CA PHE A 85 -19.48 2.34 -5.77
C PHE A 85 -20.35 3.23 -4.85
N PRO A 86 -19.77 4.26 -4.21
CA PRO A 86 -20.46 5.02 -3.16
C PRO A 86 -21.68 5.79 -3.67
N ASN A 87 -21.79 5.99 -4.97
CA ASN A 87 -22.93 6.67 -5.61
C ASN A 87 -24.05 5.70 -5.99
N ASP A 88 -23.85 4.40 -5.92
CA ASP A 88 -24.88 3.40 -6.17
C ASP A 88 -25.55 3.02 -4.84
N LYS A 89 -26.66 3.70 -4.55
CA LYS A 89 -27.44 3.48 -3.31
C LYS A 89 -28.11 2.10 -3.27
N ASN A 90 -28.17 1.40 -4.39
CA ASN A 90 -28.80 0.09 -4.53
C ASN A 90 -27.76 -1.03 -4.66
N CYS A 91 -26.49 -0.74 -4.35
CA CYS A 91 -25.45 -1.77 -4.38
C CYS A 91 -25.79 -2.86 -3.35
N ASP A 92 -26.04 -4.06 -3.85
CA ASP A 92 -26.37 -5.27 -3.07
C ASP A 92 -25.29 -6.37 -3.20
N ILE A 93 -24.09 -6.00 -3.67
CA ILE A 93 -22.97 -6.94 -3.82
C ILE A 93 -22.56 -7.45 -2.44
N LYS A 94 -22.90 -8.69 -2.15
CA LYS A 94 -22.54 -9.41 -0.92
C LYS A 94 -21.18 -10.08 -1.08
N MET A 95 -20.15 -9.30 -1.38
CA MET A 95 -18.79 -9.78 -1.55
C MET A 95 -17.83 -8.85 -0.85
N ASN A 96 -16.96 -9.44 -0.05
CA ASN A 96 -15.85 -8.75 0.61
C ASN A 96 -14.54 -9.12 -0.08
N VAL A 97 -13.51 -8.34 0.17
CA VAL A 97 -12.14 -8.72 -0.17
C VAL A 97 -11.77 -9.97 0.62
N ASN A 98 -11.08 -10.90 0.01
CA ASN A 98 -10.53 -12.06 0.70
C ASN A 98 -9.12 -11.70 1.21
N GLY A 99 -9.04 -11.32 2.48
CA GLY A 99 -7.78 -10.86 3.08
C GLY A 99 -6.69 -11.93 3.13
N GLU A 100 -7.04 -13.22 3.21
CA GLU A 100 -6.04 -14.31 3.13
C GLU A 100 -5.47 -14.45 1.71
N HIS A 101 -6.35 -14.40 0.69
CA HIS A 101 -5.94 -14.52 -0.70
C HIS A 101 -5.09 -13.34 -1.16
N THR A 102 -5.39 -12.14 -0.66
CA THR A 102 -4.68 -10.91 -1.04
C THR A 102 -3.54 -10.54 -0.07
N LEU A 103 -3.21 -11.38 0.90
CA LEU A 103 -2.28 -11.05 1.99
C LEU A 103 -0.90 -10.63 1.48
N GLY A 104 -0.31 -11.40 0.56
CA GLY A 104 1.03 -11.11 0.04
C GLY A 104 1.11 -9.71 -0.60
N GLU A 105 0.13 -9.39 -1.41
CA GLU A 105 0.01 -8.09 -2.07
C GLU A 105 -0.25 -6.94 -1.06
N ASN A 106 -1.06 -7.20 -0.04
CA ASN A 106 -1.35 -6.19 0.98
C ASN A 106 -0.12 -5.92 1.87
N ILE A 107 0.68 -6.95 2.17
CA ILE A 107 1.98 -6.80 2.86
C ILE A 107 2.93 -5.98 2.00
N ALA A 108 3.04 -6.33 0.71
CA ALA A 108 3.92 -5.65 -0.23
C ALA A 108 3.53 -4.18 -0.43
N ASP A 109 2.25 -3.87 -0.52
CA ASP A 109 1.77 -2.49 -0.60
C ASP A 109 2.10 -1.68 0.65
N LEU A 110 1.84 -2.21 1.84
CA LEU A 110 2.13 -1.51 3.09
C LEU A 110 3.63 -1.27 3.26
N GLY A 111 4.45 -2.29 3.04
CA GLY A 111 5.92 -2.19 3.11
C GLY A 111 6.46 -1.24 2.06
N GLY A 112 5.94 -1.31 0.84
CA GLY A 112 6.37 -0.48 -0.29
C GLY A 112 6.16 1.01 -0.06
N VAL A 113 4.98 1.39 0.44
CA VAL A 113 4.68 2.81 0.72
C VAL A 113 5.48 3.31 1.92
N ASN A 114 5.65 2.50 2.97
CA ASN A 114 6.51 2.85 4.10
C ASN A 114 7.96 3.08 3.68
N LEU A 115 8.54 2.18 2.86
CA LEU A 115 9.90 2.35 2.33
C LEU A 115 10.03 3.62 1.50
N ALA A 116 9.07 3.90 0.62
CA ALA A 116 9.07 5.10 -0.22
C ALA A 116 8.94 6.37 0.61
N PHE A 117 8.06 6.41 1.62
CA PHE A 117 7.89 7.55 2.49
C PHE A 117 9.14 7.82 3.34
N ASN A 118 9.72 6.78 3.94
CA ASN A 118 10.96 6.91 4.71
C ASN A 118 12.12 7.40 3.83
N SER A 119 12.22 6.89 2.59
CA SER A 119 13.22 7.38 1.61
C SER A 119 13.00 8.84 1.25
N TYR A 120 11.74 9.28 1.12
CA TYR A 120 11.42 10.69 0.92
C TYR A 120 11.86 11.54 2.12
N LYS A 121 11.56 11.12 3.35
CA LYS A 121 11.98 11.89 4.55
C LYS A 121 13.48 11.95 4.71
N GLU A 122 14.21 10.89 4.39
CA GLU A 122 15.67 10.89 4.37
C GLU A 122 16.22 11.84 3.30
N TYR A 123 15.64 11.84 2.10
CA TYR A 123 16.02 12.76 1.03
C TYR A 123 15.75 14.21 1.41
N GLU A 124 14.56 14.52 1.96
CA GLU A 124 14.17 15.85 2.43
C GLU A 124 15.18 16.39 3.45
N THR A 125 15.63 15.54 4.38
CA THR A 125 16.59 15.92 5.41
C THR A 125 17.97 16.26 4.82
N LYS A 126 18.38 15.56 3.75
CA LYS A 126 19.75 15.69 3.19
C LYS A 126 19.88 16.76 2.11
N TYR A 127 18.84 16.97 1.30
CA TYR A 127 19.00 17.64 0.02
C TYR A 127 18.01 18.77 -0.28
N VAL A 128 16.94 18.93 0.50
CA VAL A 128 15.86 19.87 0.16
C VAL A 128 15.69 20.90 1.26
N GLN A 129 15.73 22.20 0.89
CA GLN A 129 15.12 23.23 1.72
C GLN A 129 13.60 22.95 1.75
N LYS A 130 12.98 23.09 2.93
CA LYS A 130 11.56 22.77 3.17
C LYS A 130 10.61 23.77 2.48
N GLU A 131 10.67 23.85 1.15
CA GLU A 131 9.72 24.62 0.38
C GLU A 131 8.59 23.68 -0.09
N ASP A 132 7.36 24.12 0.13
CA ASP A 132 6.19 23.38 -0.38
C ASP A 132 6.20 23.40 -1.91
N ILE A 133 6.15 22.21 -2.53
CA ILE A 133 6.09 22.04 -3.99
C ILE A 133 4.83 22.69 -4.56
N LEU A 134 3.74 22.66 -3.79
CA LEU A 134 2.47 23.26 -4.14
C LEU A 134 1.96 24.11 -2.98
N PRO A 135 1.76 25.43 -3.17
CA PRO A 135 1.25 26.31 -2.13
C PRO A 135 -0.07 25.77 -1.50
N GLY A 136 -0.11 25.72 -0.17
CA GLY A 136 -1.26 25.23 0.58
C GLY A 136 -1.30 23.71 0.82
N TYR A 137 -0.32 22.96 0.30
CA TYR A 137 -0.17 21.54 0.54
C TYR A 137 1.23 21.24 1.07
N SER A 138 1.34 20.67 2.26
CA SER A 138 2.63 20.16 2.71
C SER A 138 3.13 19.03 1.78
N ASN A 139 4.43 18.87 1.70
CA ASN A 139 5.03 17.80 0.90
C ASN A 139 4.57 16.39 1.33
N ASP A 140 4.33 16.18 2.63
CA ASP A 140 3.76 14.94 3.15
C ASP A 140 2.35 14.67 2.58
N LYS A 141 1.48 15.70 2.54
CA LYS A 141 0.17 15.57 1.90
C LYS A 141 0.28 15.24 0.42
N LEU A 142 1.20 15.91 -0.29
CA LEU A 142 1.41 15.69 -1.72
C LEU A 142 1.92 14.28 -2.00
N PHE A 143 2.78 13.75 -1.15
CA PHE A 143 3.23 12.36 -1.26
C PHE A 143 2.03 11.39 -1.28
N PHE A 144 1.17 11.46 -0.30
CA PHE A 144 0.03 10.54 -0.21
C PHE A 144 -1.03 10.79 -1.29
N ILE A 145 -1.28 12.05 -1.67
CA ILE A 145 -2.19 12.37 -2.78
C ILE A 145 -1.65 11.78 -4.08
N TYR A 146 -0.35 11.93 -4.34
CA TYR A 146 0.23 11.42 -5.58
C TYR A 146 0.34 9.90 -5.60
N PHE A 147 0.65 9.27 -4.47
CA PHE A 147 0.52 7.82 -4.32
C PHE A 147 -0.88 7.33 -4.72
N ALA A 148 -1.92 7.97 -4.19
CA ALA A 148 -3.31 7.58 -4.51
C ALA A 148 -3.67 7.80 -5.99
N GLN A 149 -3.10 8.80 -6.65
CA GLN A 149 -3.35 9.09 -8.07
C GLN A 149 -2.96 7.96 -9.01
N VAL A 150 -1.93 7.20 -8.69
CA VAL A 150 -1.49 6.05 -9.48
C VAL A 150 -2.57 4.96 -9.57
N TRP A 151 -3.39 4.86 -8.53
CA TRP A 151 -4.45 3.86 -8.38
C TRP A 151 -5.82 4.36 -8.82
N CYS A 152 -5.90 5.58 -9.38
CA CYS A 152 -7.16 6.18 -9.82
C CYS A 152 -7.74 5.40 -11.00
N GLU A 153 -8.94 4.85 -10.81
CA GLU A 153 -9.63 4.07 -11.82
C GLU A 153 -11.13 4.34 -11.83
N LYS A 154 -11.76 4.00 -12.95
CA LYS A 154 -13.22 3.95 -13.08
C LYS A 154 -13.61 2.62 -13.71
N GLN A 155 -14.45 1.86 -13.04
CA GLN A 155 -14.89 0.54 -13.50
C GLN A 155 -16.40 0.35 -13.30
N THR A 156 -16.96 -0.60 -14.05
CA THR A 156 -18.34 -1.04 -13.85
C THR A 156 -18.40 -2.09 -12.75
N ILE A 157 -19.57 -2.25 -12.13
CA ILE A 157 -19.82 -3.29 -11.12
C ILE A 157 -19.46 -4.68 -11.66
N ASN A 158 -19.94 -5.03 -12.86
CA ASN A 158 -19.67 -6.34 -13.46
C ASN A 158 -18.16 -6.58 -13.66
N TYR A 159 -17.43 -5.56 -14.11
CA TYR A 159 -15.98 -5.67 -14.24
C TYR A 159 -15.30 -5.86 -12.89
N ALA A 160 -15.70 -5.10 -11.86
CA ALA A 160 -15.16 -5.23 -10.52
C ALA A 160 -15.36 -6.66 -9.96
N ILE A 161 -16.54 -7.24 -10.13
CA ILE A 161 -16.84 -8.60 -9.70
C ILE A 161 -15.96 -9.62 -10.46
N GLN A 162 -15.83 -9.46 -11.78
CA GLN A 162 -15.04 -10.39 -12.61
C GLN A 162 -13.54 -10.30 -12.35
N SER A 163 -13.01 -9.07 -12.26
CA SER A 163 -11.58 -8.83 -12.07
C SER A 163 -11.08 -9.22 -10.67
N ASN A 164 -11.96 -9.13 -9.67
CA ASN A 164 -11.64 -9.49 -8.28
C ASN A 164 -12.19 -10.86 -7.87
N SER A 165 -12.65 -11.68 -8.84
CA SER A 165 -12.95 -13.08 -8.59
C SER A 165 -11.67 -13.83 -8.20
N PHE A 166 -11.81 -14.98 -7.53
CA PHE A 166 -10.79 -15.84 -6.89
C PHE A 166 -9.40 -16.03 -7.56
N LYS A 167 -9.13 -15.36 -8.69
CA LYS A 167 -7.86 -15.45 -9.42
C LYS A 167 -6.95 -14.23 -9.23
N ASN A 168 -7.47 -13.10 -8.74
CA ASN A 168 -6.69 -11.89 -8.56
C ASN A 168 -6.17 -11.83 -7.12
N GLU A 169 -4.87 -11.91 -6.96
CA GLU A 169 -4.19 -11.82 -5.67
C GLU A 169 -4.11 -10.37 -5.15
N HIS A 170 -4.41 -9.39 -6.03
CA HIS A 170 -4.43 -7.97 -5.66
C HIS A 170 -5.80 -7.55 -5.13
N SER A 171 -5.79 -6.79 -4.07
CA SER A 171 -6.98 -6.07 -3.59
C SER A 171 -7.42 -5.01 -4.62
N PRO A 172 -8.71 -4.64 -4.67
CA PRO A 172 -9.16 -3.52 -5.49
C PRO A 172 -8.38 -2.23 -5.20
N ASN A 173 -8.09 -1.42 -6.23
CA ASN A 173 -7.24 -0.23 -6.14
C ASN A 173 -7.63 0.72 -5.01
N LYS A 174 -8.93 0.91 -4.76
CA LYS A 174 -9.39 1.69 -3.61
C LYS A 174 -8.83 1.19 -2.28
N PHE A 175 -8.74 -0.12 -2.11
CA PHE A 175 -8.28 -0.73 -0.86
C PHE A 175 -6.76 -0.87 -0.83
N ARG A 176 -6.09 -0.93 -1.98
CA ARG A 176 -4.62 -0.80 -2.06
C ARG A 176 -4.16 0.57 -1.53
N VAL A 177 -4.95 1.62 -1.73
CA VAL A 177 -4.70 2.94 -1.16
C VAL A 177 -5.19 3.03 0.29
N ASN A 178 -6.49 2.86 0.51
CA ASN A 178 -7.11 3.15 1.81
C ASN A 178 -6.65 2.17 2.90
N GLY A 179 -6.44 0.90 2.54
CA GLY A 179 -5.94 -0.12 3.46
C GLY A 179 -4.52 0.21 3.95
N VAL A 180 -3.65 0.68 3.05
CA VAL A 180 -2.29 1.08 3.39
C VAL A 180 -2.29 2.34 4.25
N VAL A 181 -2.86 3.45 3.76
CA VAL A 181 -2.76 4.75 4.45
C VAL A 181 -3.45 4.75 5.81
N SER A 182 -4.47 3.89 6.02
CA SER A 182 -5.12 3.76 7.33
C SER A 182 -4.21 3.13 8.41
N ASN A 183 -3.10 2.50 8.02
CA ASN A 183 -2.10 1.95 8.91
C ASN A 183 -0.87 2.85 9.09
N MET A 184 -0.83 4.02 8.43
CA MET A 184 0.32 4.92 8.44
C MET A 184 0.04 6.14 9.34
N PRO A 185 0.72 6.27 10.51
CA PRO A 185 0.61 7.46 11.36
C PRO A 185 0.98 8.75 10.63
N GLU A 186 1.92 8.68 9.69
CA GLU A 186 2.38 9.80 8.89
C GLU A 186 1.26 10.38 8.02
N PHE A 187 0.42 9.51 7.44
CA PHE A 187 -0.79 9.93 6.73
C PHE A 187 -1.77 10.64 7.66
N ALA A 188 -2.09 10.00 8.80
CA ALA A 188 -3.05 10.54 9.75
C ALA A 188 -2.58 11.90 10.30
N ASN A 189 -1.28 12.07 10.56
CA ASN A 189 -0.68 13.33 10.98
C ASN A 189 -0.73 14.38 9.86
N ALA A 190 -0.34 14.03 8.64
CA ALA A 190 -0.34 14.94 7.50
C ALA A 190 -1.73 15.52 7.22
N PHE A 191 -2.78 14.70 7.32
CA PHE A 191 -4.17 15.09 7.08
C PHE A 191 -4.94 15.51 8.34
N GLN A 192 -4.31 15.48 9.52
CA GLN A 192 -4.92 15.82 10.80
C GLN A 192 -6.18 14.98 11.08
N CYS A 193 -6.08 13.68 10.80
CA CYS A 193 -7.19 12.77 11.01
C CYS A 193 -7.49 12.62 12.51
N SER A 194 -8.79 12.59 12.87
CA SER A 194 -9.18 12.23 14.23
C SER A 194 -8.82 10.78 14.53
N ASN A 195 -8.29 10.51 15.70
CA ASN A 195 -7.98 9.15 16.17
C ASN A 195 -9.23 8.25 16.28
N THR A 196 -10.42 8.82 16.26
CA THR A 196 -11.71 8.11 16.24
C THR A 196 -12.20 7.80 14.83
N SER A 197 -11.51 8.28 13.78
CA SER A 197 -11.87 8.00 12.39
C SER A 197 -11.16 6.74 11.88
N LYS A 198 -11.75 6.08 10.86
CA LYS A 198 -11.12 4.94 10.19
C LYS A 198 -9.70 5.26 9.68
N MET A 199 -9.47 6.49 9.22
CA MET A 199 -8.18 6.94 8.70
C MET A 199 -7.21 7.43 9.78
N GLY A 200 -7.68 7.58 11.03
CA GLY A 200 -6.85 7.99 12.16
C GLY A 200 -6.50 6.85 13.12
N LYS A 201 -6.98 5.62 12.85
CA LYS A 201 -6.70 4.46 13.72
C LYS A 201 -5.19 4.18 13.88
N SER A 202 -4.38 4.56 12.90
CA SER A 202 -2.92 4.45 12.96
C SER A 202 -2.26 5.29 14.05
N LEU A 203 -2.97 6.28 14.61
CA LEU A 203 -2.54 7.06 15.78
C LEU A 203 -2.81 6.34 17.10
N THR A 204 -3.46 5.19 17.05
CA THR A 204 -3.74 4.31 18.18
C THR A 204 -2.98 2.98 17.99
N ASN A 205 -3.15 2.04 18.93
CA ASN A 205 -2.57 0.71 18.81
C ASN A 205 -3.37 -0.24 17.88
N GLU A 206 -4.35 0.30 17.14
CA GLU A 206 -5.22 -0.51 16.26
C GLU A 206 -4.69 -0.66 14.83
N ARG A 207 -3.53 -0.06 14.52
CA ARG A 207 -2.90 -0.19 13.20
C ARG A 207 -2.33 -1.59 12.98
N CYS A 208 -2.35 -2.03 11.73
CA CYS A 208 -1.62 -3.21 11.33
C CYS A 208 -0.17 -2.83 10.98
N GLU A 209 0.78 -3.45 11.62
CA GLU A 209 2.22 -3.28 11.41
C GLU A 209 2.83 -4.65 11.23
N VAL A 210 3.59 -4.86 10.17
CA VAL A 210 4.19 -6.18 9.85
C VAL A 210 5.67 -6.20 10.24
N TRP A 211 6.35 -5.06 10.09
CA TRP A 211 7.79 -4.90 10.35
C TRP A 211 8.08 -3.83 11.39
#